data_c0acdf8f9d4c1ce1f3ab557216361caa
#
_entry.id   c0acdf8f9d4c1ce1f3ab557216361caa
#
_cell.length_a   1.000
_cell.length_b   1.000
_cell.length_c   1.000
_cell.angle_alpha   90.00
_cell.angle_beta   90.00
_cell.angle_gamma   90.00
#
_symmetry.space_group_name_H-M   'P 1'
#
loop_
_entity.id
_entity.type
_entity.pdbx_description
1 polymer ?
#
loop_
_entity_poly.entity_id
_entity_poly.type
_entity_poly.pdbx_seq_one_letter_code
_entity_poly.pdbx_strand_id
1 'polypeptide(L)'
;MTVTPHTNNHQVVLITGASSGIGYAAALAFAKSGANVIATARRVDRLASLETAVQRLPSPHGAIYAVALDVRDPNDMQLALQKGLERFGHIDVLVANAGVGQRGVVVDSDWDDLQTLLRTNIDGVLHSIRAVVPVMRKQGNGGHIIIVSSVAANMTAPYTACYSASKAFVSSIARSLRLELEADHITVTDMLVGRTATEFNEKRLGASGYAARAPKLPVMPAEKVGEAMVKAVNKRQKTVILRFFDRLIIWANALVPNIIGRRALKQYRV
;
A
#
# COMPACT_ATOMS: atom_id res chain seq x y z
N MET A 1 27.56 24.35 7.63
CA MET A 1 26.23 24.94 7.42
C MET A 1 25.33 24.35 8.44
N THR A 2 24.97 25.10 9.45
CA THR A 2 24.04 24.67 10.52
C THR A 2 22.64 24.55 9.95
N VAL A 3 22.13 23.31 9.92
CA VAL A 3 20.74 23.04 9.55
C VAL A 3 19.87 23.60 10.68
N THR A 4 19.14 24.67 10.38
CA THR A 4 18.10 25.20 11.27
C THR A 4 17.04 24.12 11.48
N PRO A 5 16.66 23.77 12.71
CA PRO A 5 15.58 22.80 12.94
C PRO A 5 14.28 23.40 12.40
N HIS A 6 13.65 22.70 11.46
CA HIS A 6 12.35 23.08 10.92
C HIS A 6 11.31 23.07 12.06
N THR A 7 10.81 24.24 12.39
CA THR A 7 9.84 24.49 13.49
C THR A 7 8.39 24.05 13.15
N ASN A 8 8.15 23.34 12.05
CA ASN A 8 6.86 22.73 11.74
C ASN A 8 6.88 21.25 12.09
N ASN A 9 6.43 20.93 13.29
CA ASN A 9 6.49 19.63 13.95
C ASN A 9 5.45 18.61 13.41
N HIS A 10 4.96 18.74 12.16
CA HIS A 10 3.99 17.83 11.58
C HIS A 10 4.72 16.71 10.82
N GLN A 11 4.40 15.46 11.18
CA GLN A 11 4.87 14.29 10.43
C GLN A 11 4.50 14.41 8.94
N VAL A 12 5.42 14.09 8.03
CA VAL A 12 5.20 14.12 6.58
C VAL A 12 5.11 12.70 6.03
N VAL A 13 4.00 12.39 5.38
CA VAL A 13 3.65 11.05 4.88
C VAL A 13 3.53 11.08 3.36
N LEU A 14 4.35 10.31 2.65
CA LEU A 14 4.20 10.08 1.22
C LEU A 14 3.38 8.81 0.98
N ILE A 15 2.27 8.93 0.23
CA ILE A 15 1.35 7.82 -0.04
C ILE A 15 1.24 7.59 -1.54
N THR A 16 1.57 6.39 -2.01
CA THR A 16 1.36 6.00 -3.40
C THR A 16 -0.03 5.37 -3.61
N GLY A 17 -0.67 5.68 -4.75
CA GLY A 17 -2.01 5.17 -5.05
C GLY A 17 -3.12 5.81 -4.20
N ALA A 18 -2.98 7.09 -3.86
CA ALA A 18 -3.92 7.83 -2.99
C ALA A 18 -5.24 8.23 -3.65
N SER A 19 -5.45 7.97 -4.95
CA SER A 19 -6.64 8.41 -5.69
C SER A 19 -7.92 7.63 -5.36
N SER A 20 -7.85 6.51 -4.64
CA SER A 20 -9.02 5.72 -4.27
C SER A 20 -8.72 4.68 -3.18
N GLY A 21 -9.78 4.05 -2.66
CA GLY A 21 -9.72 2.90 -1.78
C GLY A 21 -8.84 3.11 -0.55
N ILE A 22 -7.91 2.18 -0.31
CA ILE A 22 -7.07 2.18 0.89
C ILE A 22 -6.14 3.40 0.93
N GLY A 23 -5.52 3.77 -0.20
CA GLY A 23 -4.63 4.94 -0.26
C GLY A 23 -5.35 6.26 0.03
N TYR A 24 -6.57 6.42 -0.49
CA TYR A 24 -7.44 7.56 -0.21
C TYR A 24 -7.81 7.63 1.29
N ALA A 25 -8.26 6.50 1.84
CA ALA A 25 -8.62 6.40 3.25
C ALA A 25 -7.41 6.64 4.18
N ALA A 26 -6.22 6.14 3.79
CA ALA A 26 -4.98 6.39 4.52
C ALA A 26 -4.62 7.90 4.51
N ALA A 27 -4.72 8.56 3.35
CA ALA A 27 -4.45 9.99 3.25
C ALA A 27 -5.37 10.81 4.18
N LEU A 28 -6.67 10.50 4.19
CA LEU A 28 -7.62 11.13 5.13
C LEU A 28 -7.28 10.84 6.60
N ALA A 29 -6.93 9.59 6.94
CA ALA A 29 -6.61 9.21 8.31
C ALA A 29 -5.33 9.90 8.81
N PHE A 30 -4.28 9.98 7.99
CA PHE A 30 -3.06 10.71 8.35
C PHE A 30 -3.29 12.21 8.44
N ALA A 31 -4.00 12.83 7.50
CA ALA A 31 -4.35 14.25 7.58
C ALA A 31 -5.16 14.56 8.84
N LYS A 32 -6.16 13.73 9.16
CA LYS A 32 -6.96 13.85 10.39
C LYS A 32 -6.12 13.71 11.67
N SER A 33 -5.03 12.94 11.64
CA SER A 33 -4.10 12.82 12.78
C SER A 33 -3.12 13.99 12.90
N GLY A 34 -3.20 15.00 12.02
CA GLY A 34 -2.33 16.16 11.99
C GLY A 34 -1.10 16.03 11.09
N ALA A 35 -0.91 14.91 10.39
CA ALA A 35 0.22 14.71 9.49
C ALA A 35 0.01 15.42 8.15
N ASN A 36 1.05 16.01 7.60
CA ASN A 36 1.07 16.50 6.23
C ASN A 36 1.20 15.31 5.26
N VAL A 37 0.43 15.32 4.18
CA VAL A 37 0.35 14.19 3.25
C VAL A 37 0.76 14.60 1.85
N ILE A 38 1.73 13.91 1.27
CA ILE A 38 2.05 13.94 -0.16
C ILE A 38 1.27 12.79 -0.79
N ALA A 39 0.13 13.11 -1.39
CA ALA A 39 -0.78 12.13 -2.00
C ALA A 39 -0.44 11.96 -3.48
N THR A 40 -0.06 10.75 -3.88
CA THR A 40 0.38 10.51 -5.26
C THR A 40 -0.47 9.47 -5.98
N ALA A 41 -0.80 9.73 -7.24
CA ALA A 41 -1.50 8.80 -8.14
C ALA A 41 -1.48 9.32 -9.59
N ARG A 42 -1.90 8.48 -10.54
CA ARG A 42 -2.08 8.85 -11.95
C ARG A 42 -3.32 9.71 -12.21
N ARG A 43 -4.39 9.52 -11.41
CA ARG A 43 -5.69 10.20 -11.57
C ARG A 43 -5.70 11.52 -10.79
N VAL A 44 -5.36 12.60 -11.47
CA VAL A 44 -5.21 13.94 -10.87
C VAL A 44 -6.56 14.49 -10.39
N ASP A 45 -7.64 14.25 -11.14
CA ASP A 45 -9.01 14.61 -10.78
C ASP A 45 -9.45 14.03 -9.43
N ARG A 46 -9.06 12.80 -9.17
CA ARG A 46 -9.33 12.12 -7.90
C ARG A 46 -8.47 12.64 -6.75
N LEU A 47 -7.25 13.06 -7.04
CA LEU A 47 -6.39 13.71 -6.04
C LEU A 47 -6.95 15.09 -5.65
N ALA A 48 -7.48 15.87 -6.60
CA ALA A 48 -8.16 17.14 -6.30
C ALA A 48 -9.40 16.93 -5.41
N SER A 49 -10.15 15.85 -5.67
CA SER A 49 -11.28 15.46 -4.80
C SER A 49 -10.83 15.11 -3.38
N LEU A 50 -9.66 14.49 -3.24
CA LEU A 50 -9.05 14.18 -1.93
C LEU A 50 -8.62 15.46 -1.19
N GLU A 51 -8.01 16.41 -1.88
CA GLU A 51 -7.67 17.73 -1.30
C GLU A 51 -8.91 18.44 -0.76
N THR A 52 -9.99 18.47 -1.54
CA THR A 52 -11.28 19.02 -1.09
C THR A 52 -11.82 18.30 0.14
N ALA A 53 -11.69 16.97 0.20
CA ALA A 53 -12.16 16.18 1.34
C ALA A 53 -11.35 16.50 2.61
N VAL A 54 -10.03 16.69 2.49
CA VAL A 54 -9.17 17.05 3.63
C VAL A 54 -9.50 18.44 4.15
N GLN A 55 -9.76 19.42 3.27
CA GLN A 55 -10.16 20.77 3.66
C GLN A 55 -11.47 20.80 4.48
N ARG A 56 -12.32 19.79 4.34
CA ARG A 56 -13.58 19.66 5.10
C ARG A 56 -13.42 18.94 6.44
N LEU A 57 -12.22 18.47 6.77
CA LEU A 57 -11.97 17.85 8.07
C LEU A 57 -12.07 18.89 9.19
N PRO A 58 -12.51 18.50 10.39
CA PRO A 58 -12.44 19.38 11.56
C PRO A 58 -10.99 19.81 11.82
N SER A 59 -10.79 21.09 12.11
CA SER A 59 -9.47 21.62 12.49
C SER A 59 -9.16 21.29 13.95
N PRO A 60 -7.88 21.04 14.34
CA PRO A 60 -6.70 21.05 13.47
C PRO A 60 -6.52 19.76 12.68
N HIS A 61 -6.08 19.87 11.45
CA HIS A 61 -5.67 18.73 10.60
C HIS A 61 -4.41 19.09 9.81
N GLY A 62 -3.70 18.07 9.28
CA GLY A 62 -2.54 18.28 8.41
C GLY A 62 -2.92 18.74 7.01
N ALA A 63 -1.95 19.29 6.30
CA ALA A 63 -2.10 19.69 4.90
C ALA A 63 -1.98 18.49 3.97
N ILE A 64 -2.57 18.60 2.77
CA ILE A 64 -2.37 17.64 1.69
C ILE A 64 -1.74 18.31 0.48
N TYR A 65 -0.86 17.61 -0.20
CA TYR A 65 -0.25 18.04 -1.45
C TYR A 65 -0.38 16.91 -2.48
N ALA A 66 -1.13 17.17 -3.53
CA ALA A 66 -1.39 16.21 -4.60
C ALA A 66 -0.28 16.26 -5.67
N VAL A 67 0.26 15.11 -6.04
CA VAL A 67 1.29 15.00 -7.09
C VAL A 67 0.96 13.87 -8.03
N ALA A 68 0.92 14.16 -9.34
CA ALA A 68 0.78 13.14 -10.38
C ALA A 68 2.00 12.19 -10.35
N LEU A 69 1.74 10.88 -10.39
CA LEU A 69 2.78 9.86 -10.32
C LEU A 69 2.30 8.55 -10.93
N ASP A 70 3.07 7.98 -11.85
CA ASP A 70 3.02 6.56 -12.18
C ASP A 70 4.16 5.82 -11.46
N VAL A 71 3.84 4.97 -10.49
CA VAL A 71 4.86 4.24 -9.71
C VAL A 71 5.73 3.30 -10.57
N ARG A 72 5.30 3.00 -11.81
CA ARG A 72 6.05 2.18 -12.74
C ARG A 72 7.25 2.91 -13.35
N ASP A 73 7.26 4.25 -13.29
CA ASP A 73 8.36 5.08 -13.75
C ASP A 73 9.19 5.57 -12.54
N PRO A 74 10.47 5.18 -12.46
CA PRO A 74 11.35 5.64 -11.38
C PRO A 74 11.62 7.15 -11.43
N ASN A 75 11.57 7.79 -12.62
CA ASN A 75 11.76 9.23 -12.75
C ASN A 75 10.58 10.01 -12.20
N ASP A 76 9.35 9.55 -12.48
CA ASP A 76 8.14 10.11 -11.88
C ASP A 76 8.20 10.04 -10.34
N MET A 77 8.72 8.94 -9.80
CA MET A 77 8.87 8.76 -8.35
C MET A 77 9.87 9.76 -7.77
N GLN A 78 11.01 9.98 -8.43
CA GLN A 78 12.01 10.98 -8.01
C GLN A 78 11.44 12.39 -8.05
N LEU A 79 10.72 12.74 -9.13
CA LEU A 79 10.08 14.05 -9.28
C LEU A 79 9.02 14.29 -8.20
N ALA A 80 8.19 13.30 -7.91
CA ALA A 80 7.17 13.40 -6.86
C ALA A 80 7.79 13.59 -5.48
N LEU A 81 8.88 12.87 -5.20
CA LEU A 81 9.63 13.01 -3.97
C LEU A 81 10.25 14.41 -3.85
N GLN A 82 10.89 14.91 -4.92
CA GLN A 82 11.47 16.24 -4.94
C GLN A 82 10.42 17.33 -4.64
N LYS A 83 9.29 17.31 -5.34
CA LYS A 83 8.16 18.24 -5.09
C LYS A 83 7.65 18.18 -3.65
N GLY A 84 7.58 16.98 -3.08
CA GLY A 84 7.18 16.78 -1.69
C GLY A 84 8.19 17.40 -0.71
N LEU A 85 9.48 17.23 -0.96
CA LEU A 85 10.57 17.82 -0.16
C LEU A 85 10.59 19.35 -0.29
N GLU A 86 10.39 19.91 -1.49
CA GLU A 86 10.25 21.35 -1.69
C GLU A 86 9.08 21.92 -0.90
N ARG A 87 7.98 21.18 -0.78
CA ARG A 87 6.76 21.61 -0.09
C ARG A 87 6.82 21.51 1.43
N PHE A 88 7.41 20.43 1.96
CA PHE A 88 7.37 20.11 3.39
C PHE A 88 8.75 19.95 4.06
N GLY A 89 9.82 19.90 3.30
CA GLY A 89 11.20 19.87 3.78
C GLY A 89 11.74 18.49 4.17
N HIS A 90 10.89 17.53 4.46
CA HIS A 90 11.30 16.18 4.92
C HIS A 90 10.23 15.12 4.61
N ILE A 91 10.58 13.86 4.83
CA ILE A 91 9.67 12.69 4.74
C ILE A 91 9.91 11.77 5.94
N ASP A 92 8.87 11.51 6.73
CA ASP A 92 8.94 10.63 7.90
C ASP A 92 8.35 9.24 7.61
N VAL A 93 7.33 9.19 6.75
CA VAL A 93 6.61 7.95 6.45
C VAL A 93 6.45 7.77 4.95
N LEU A 94 6.74 6.55 4.47
CA LEU A 94 6.35 6.07 3.15
C LEU A 94 5.22 5.05 3.30
N VAL A 95 4.10 5.25 2.60
CA VAL A 95 3.06 4.25 2.41
C VAL A 95 3.10 3.77 0.96
N ALA A 96 3.81 2.67 0.72
CA ALA A 96 3.89 1.98 -0.58
C ALA A 96 2.61 1.16 -0.78
N ASN A 97 1.54 1.83 -1.26
CA ASN A 97 0.19 1.27 -1.35
C ASN A 97 -0.26 1.03 -2.80
N ALA A 98 0.26 1.75 -3.78
CA ALA A 98 -0.14 1.58 -5.18
C ALA A 98 -0.09 0.12 -5.60
N GLY A 99 -1.16 -0.34 -6.27
CA GLY A 99 -1.25 -1.72 -6.73
C GLY A 99 -2.49 -1.98 -7.54
N VAL A 100 -2.44 -3.05 -8.33
CA VAL A 100 -3.55 -3.55 -9.15
C VAL A 100 -3.80 -5.02 -8.84
N GLY A 101 -5.04 -5.46 -8.99
CA GLY A 101 -5.42 -6.87 -8.94
C GLY A 101 -5.34 -7.51 -10.32
N GLN A 102 -5.19 -8.83 -10.34
CA GLN A 102 -5.30 -9.62 -11.57
C GLN A 102 -6.10 -10.90 -11.26
N ARG A 103 -6.86 -11.36 -12.24
CA ARG A 103 -7.59 -12.61 -12.16
C ARG A 103 -7.55 -13.32 -13.51
N GLY A 104 -7.23 -14.60 -13.49
CA GLY A 104 -7.19 -15.47 -14.65
C GLY A 104 -6.35 -16.71 -14.38
N VAL A 105 -6.46 -17.70 -15.27
CA VAL A 105 -5.55 -18.84 -15.31
C VAL A 105 -4.19 -18.35 -15.81
N VAL A 106 -3.12 -18.70 -15.15
CA VAL A 106 -1.77 -18.15 -15.44
C VAL A 106 -1.38 -18.36 -16.90
N VAL A 107 -1.64 -19.55 -17.44
CA VAL A 107 -1.25 -19.94 -18.80
C VAL A 107 -2.05 -19.23 -19.89
N ASP A 108 -3.26 -18.74 -19.57
CA ASP A 108 -4.17 -18.07 -20.49
C ASP A 108 -4.22 -16.54 -20.24
N SER A 109 -3.48 -16.04 -19.26
CA SER A 109 -3.47 -14.61 -18.95
C SER A 109 -2.72 -13.83 -20.00
N ASP A 110 -3.27 -12.68 -20.38
CA ASP A 110 -2.59 -11.74 -21.25
C ASP A 110 -1.27 -11.29 -20.64
N TRP A 111 -0.20 -11.27 -21.44
CA TRP A 111 1.15 -10.96 -20.97
C TRP A 111 1.31 -9.51 -20.55
N ASP A 112 0.64 -8.58 -21.24
CA ASP A 112 0.69 -7.15 -20.90
C ASP A 112 -0.03 -6.87 -19.57
N ASP A 113 -1.12 -7.60 -19.29
CA ASP A 113 -1.78 -7.57 -17.99
C ASP A 113 -0.86 -8.07 -16.88
N LEU A 114 -0.14 -9.18 -17.11
CA LEU A 114 0.83 -9.71 -16.15
C LEU A 114 2.00 -8.74 -15.94
N GLN A 115 2.54 -8.16 -16.99
CA GLN A 115 3.59 -7.14 -16.89
C GLN A 115 3.09 -5.91 -16.13
N THR A 116 1.88 -5.43 -16.43
CA THR A 116 1.28 -4.29 -15.73
C THR A 116 1.12 -4.57 -14.24
N LEU A 117 0.70 -5.79 -13.88
CA LEU A 117 0.63 -6.23 -12.50
C LEU A 117 2.01 -6.18 -11.83
N LEU A 118 3.03 -6.79 -12.43
CA LEU A 118 4.38 -6.90 -11.84
C LEU A 118 5.03 -5.53 -11.72
N ARG A 119 4.99 -4.71 -12.77
CA ARG A 119 5.52 -3.34 -12.75
C ARG A 119 4.85 -2.46 -11.71
N THR A 120 3.53 -2.60 -11.52
CA THR A 120 2.83 -1.79 -10.50
C THR A 120 3.09 -2.29 -9.09
N ASN A 121 2.92 -3.61 -8.85
CA ASN A 121 2.93 -4.17 -7.51
C ASN A 121 4.34 -4.44 -6.96
N ILE A 122 5.33 -4.67 -7.83
CA ILE A 122 6.72 -4.97 -7.45
C ILE A 122 7.60 -3.77 -7.74
N ASP A 123 7.76 -3.38 -9.02
CA ASP A 123 8.69 -2.31 -9.38
C ASP A 123 8.28 -0.99 -8.73
N GLY A 124 6.97 -0.68 -8.69
CA GLY A 124 6.46 0.53 -8.04
C GLY A 124 6.77 0.60 -6.54
N VAL A 125 6.74 -0.53 -5.83
CA VAL A 125 7.16 -0.59 -4.42
C VAL A 125 8.67 -0.40 -4.30
N LEU A 126 9.46 -1.06 -5.15
CA LEU A 126 10.93 -0.94 -5.16
C LEU A 126 11.36 0.47 -5.51
N HIS A 127 10.75 1.12 -6.53
CA HIS A 127 11.03 2.52 -6.88
C HIS A 127 10.74 3.44 -5.70
N SER A 128 9.61 3.26 -5.01
CA SER A 128 9.25 4.07 -3.85
C SER A 128 10.27 3.94 -2.71
N ILE A 129 10.69 2.73 -2.38
CA ILE A 129 11.68 2.47 -1.33
C ILE A 129 13.04 3.05 -1.72
N ARG A 130 13.50 2.79 -2.96
CA ARG A 130 14.79 3.27 -3.47
C ARG A 130 14.88 4.79 -3.54
N ALA A 131 13.77 5.48 -3.76
CA ALA A 131 13.72 6.93 -3.74
C ALA A 131 13.71 7.50 -2.31
N VAL A 132 12.91 6.95 -1.41
CA VAL A 132 12.66 7.54 -0.10
C VAL A 132 13.73 7.18 0.94
N VAL A 133 14.26 5.95 0.94
CA VAL A 133 15.25 5.51 1.95
C VAL A 133 16.49 6.39 1.99
N PRO A 134 17.12 6.77 0.85
CA PRO A 134 18.28 7.69 0.87
C PRO A 134 17.97 9.05 1.53
N VAL A 135 16.74 9.56 1.35
CA VAL A 135 16.29 10.81 1.98
C VAL A 135 16.17 10.61 3.49
N MET A 136 15.51 9.55 3.96
CA MET A 136 15.40 9.24 5.40
C MET A 136 16.77 9.07 6.05
N ARG A 137 17.70 8.38 5.38
CA ARG A 137 19.10 8.25 5.85
C ARG A 137 19.79 9.60 5.99
N LYS A 138 19.66 10.47 4.97
CA LYS A 138 20.26 11.81 4.98
C LYS A 138 19.68 12.71 6.09
N GLN A 139 18.39 12.53 6.40
CA GLN A 139 17.71 13.24 7.49
C GLN A 139 18.25 12.82 8.87
N GLY A 140 18.67 11.58 9.05
CA GLY A 140 19.24 11.05 10.28
C GLY A 140 18.25 10.83 11.43
N ASN A 141 16.96 11.08 11.22
CA ASN A 141 15.90 10.99 12.25
C ASN A 141 15.16 9.66 12.23
N GLY A 142 15.65 8.67 11.45
CA GLY A 142 14.95 7.43 11.19
C GLY A 142 13.76 7.63 10.25
N GLY A 143 12.77 6.74 10.35
CA GLY A 143 11.58 6.81 9.50
C GLY A 143 10.66 5.61 9.67
N HIS A 144 9.61 5.56 8.85
CA HIS A 144 8.69 4.43 8.81
C HIS A 144 8.25 4.11 7.39
N ILE A 145 8.35 2.86 6.98
CA ILE A 145 7.87 2.38 5.68
C ILE A 145 6.73 1.40 5.92
N ILE A 146 5.55 1.68 5.37
CA ILE A 146 4.44 0.74 5.31
C ILE A 146 4.38 0.17 3.89
N ILE A 147 4.56 -1.15 3.77
CA ILE A 147 4.37 -1.88 2.52
C ILE A 147 2.99 -2.55 2.58
N VAL A 148 2.10 -2.14 1.68
CA VAL A 148 0.75 -2.71 1.61
C VAL A 148 0.77 -4.01 0.82
N SER A 149 0.89 -5.10 1.57
CA SER A 149 0.79 -6.46 1.04
C SER A 149 -0.67 -6.97 1.12
N SER A 150 -0.87 -8.24 1.21
CA SER A 150 -2.20 -8.84 1.26
C SER A 150 -2.18 -10.13 2.07
N VAL A 151 -3.30 -10.50 2.65
CA VAL A 151 -3.56 -11.85 3.17
C VAL A 151 -3.30 -12.91 2.07
N ALA A 152 -3.59 -12.58 0.81
CA ALA A 152 -3.31 -13.44 -0.33
C ALA A 152 -1.82 -13.76 -0.52
N ALA A 153 -0.90 -12.95 -0.01
CA ALA A 153 0.55 -13.22 -0.01
C ALA A 153 0.92 -14.56 0.62
N ASN A 154 0.09 -15.04 1.55
CA ASN A 154 0.30 -16.27 2.30
C ASN A 154 -0.75 -17.33 1.98
N MET A 155 -1.39 -17.26 0.80
CA MET A 155 -2.50 -18.15 0.45
C MET A 155 -2.24 -18.91 -0.85
N THR A 156 -2.65 -20.16 -0.89
CA THR A 156 -2.86 -20.88 -2.16
C THR A 156 -4.13 -20.34 -2.80
N ALA A 157 -3.96 -19.46 -3.82
CA ALA A 157 -5.04 -18.67 -4.39
C ALA A 157 -5.18 -18.91 -5.90
N PRO A 158 -5.88 -20.00 -6.33
CA PRO A 158 -6.16 -20.25 -7.73
C PRO A 158 -6.84 -19.04 -8.39
N TYR A 159 -6.59 -18.85 -9.69
CA TYR A 159 -7.05 -17.70 -10.50
C TYR A 159 -6.58 -16.31 -10.07
N THR A 160 -5.84 -16.21 -8.96
CA THR A 160 -5.18 -14.97 -8.53
C THR A 160 -3.71 -15.23 -8.19
N ALA A 161 -3.09 -16.24 -8.81
CA ALA A 161 -1.76 -16.72 -8.49
C ALA A 161 -0.69 -15.62 -8.67
N CYS A 162 -0.69 -14.90 -9.82
CA CYS A 162 0.27 -13.85 -10.09
C CYS A 162 0.11 -12.66 -9.14
N TYR A 163 -1.13 -12.28 -8.82
CA TYR A 163 -1.39 -11.26 -7.79
C TYR A 163 -0.87 -11.69 -6.43
N SER A 164 -1.17 -12.91 -5.99
CA SER A 164 -0.70 -13.46 -4.71
C SER A 164 0.81 -13.52 -4.65
N ALA A 165 1.47 -13.96 -5.73
CA ALA A 165 2.91 -13.98 -5.85
C ALA A 165 3.53 -12.58 -5.75
N SER A 166 2.93 -11.56 -6.42
CA SER A 166 3.39 -10.18 -6.33
C SER A 166 3.31 -9.63 -4.90
N LYS A 167 2.24 -9.98 -4.17
CA LYS A 167 2.06 -9.57 -2.77
C LYS A 167 2.96 -10.37 -1.81
N ALA A 168 3.27 -11.64 -2.12
CA ALA A 168 4.26 -12.43 -1.38
C ALA A 168 5.67 -11.86 -1.55
N PHE A 169 6.02 -11.41 -2.76
CA PHE A 169 7.30 -10.75 -3.04
C PHE A 169 7.49 -9.53 -2.11
N VAL A 170 6.55 -8.58 -2.13
CA VAL A 170 6.69 -7.34 -1.33
C VAL A 170 6.59 -7.60 0.18
N SER A 171 5.84 -8.63 0.61
CA SER A 171 5.81 -9.08 2.01
C SER A 171 7.16 -9.66 2.44
N SER A 172 7.85 -10.39 1.56
CA SER A 172 9.20 -10.91 1.81
C SER A 172 10.22 -9.77 1.90
N ILE A 173 10.16 -8.81 0.96
CA ILE A 173 10.99 -7.58 0.99
C ILE A 173 10.79 -6.82 2.31
N ALA A 174 9.54 -6.63 2.76
CA ALA A 174 9.25 -5.95 4.02
C ALA A 174 9.96 -6.58 5.21
N ARG A 175 10.02 -7.92 5.25
CA ARG A 175 10.69 -8.67 6.34
C ARG A 175 12.20 -8.49 6.32
N SER A 176 12.82 -8.53 5.15
CA SER A 176 14.27 -8.37 4.99
C SER A 176 14.71 -6.94 5.30
N LEU A 177 13.99 -5.95 4.76
CA LEU A 177 14.28 -4.53 4.99
C LEU A 177 14.25 -4.12 6.46
N ARG A 178 13.51 -4.81 7.32
CA ARG A 178 13.52 -4.56 8.77
C ARG A 178 14.90 -4.67 9.38
N LEU A 179 15.68 -5.64 8.91
CA LEU A 179 17.04 -5.88 9.38
C LEU A 179 18.05 -4.97 8.65
N GLU A 180 17.87 -4.81 7.33
CA GLU A 180 18.75 -3.96 6.51
C GLU A 180 18.72 -2.48 6.92
N LEU A 181 17.58 -2.00 7.43
CA LEU A 181 17.37 -0.59 7.80
C LEU A 181 17.33 -0.35 9.32
N GLU A 182 17.66 -1.36 10.12
CA GLU A 182 17.64 -1.25 11.59
C GLU A 182 18.65 -0.22 12.09
N ALA A 183 19.85 -0.21 11.53
CA ALA A 183 20.91 0.77 11.87
C ALA A 183 20.52 2.22 11.48
N ASP A 184 19.66 2.37 10.48
CA ASP A 184 19.13 3.67 10.06
C ASP A 184 17.92 4.13 10.90
N HIS A 185 17.50 3.35 11.91
CA HIS A 185 16.28 3.57 12.72
C HIS A 185 14.99 3.67 11.90
N ILE A 186 14.96 3.07 10.70
CA ILE A 186 13.79 3.02 9.83
C ILE A 186 12.97 1.75 10.12
N THR A 187 11.75 1.93 10.60
CA THR A 187 10.82 0.82 10.83
C THR A 187 10.14 0.41 9.54
N VAL A 188 9.97 -0.90 9.31
CA VAL A 188 9.22 -1.41 8.16
C VAL A 188 8.02 -2.24 8.62
N THR A 189 6.83 -1.83 8.23
CA THR A 189 5.57 -2.54 8.46
C THR A 189 5.15 -3.33 7.22
N ASP A 190 4.96 -4.64 7.36
CA ASP A 190 4.21 -5.44 6.41
C ASP A 190 2.71 -5.39 6.78
N MET A 191 1.91 -4.71 5.97
CA MET A 191 0.47 -4.54 6.17
C MET A 191 -0.29 -5.57 5.32
N LEU A 192 -0.63 -6.73 5.92
CA LEU A 192 -1.36 -7.80 5.25
C LEU A 192 -2.87 -7.48 5.23
N VAL A 193 -3.31 -6.83 4.17
CA VAL A 193 -4.70 -6.40 4.03
C VAL A 193 -5.57 -7.54 3.49
N GLY A 194 -6.68 -7.81 4.18
CA GLY A 194 -7.73 -8.71 3.73
C GLY A 194 -8.72 -8.03 2.76
N ARG A 195 -9.86 -8.67 2.52
CA ARG A 195 -10.90 -8.11 1.65
C ARG A 195 -11.41 -6.77 2.19
N THR A 196 -11.26 -5.74 1.37
CA THR A 196 -11.63 -4.36 1.71
C THR A 196 -12.60 -3.81 0.65
N ALA A 197 -13.58 -3.02 1.08
CA ALA A 197 -14.53 -2.33 0.21
C ALA A 197 -13.82 -1.22 -0.55
N THR A 198 -13.50 -1.48 -1.81
CA THR A 198 -12.82 -0.54 -2.71
C THR A 198 -13.14 -0.90 -4.16
N GLU A 199 -12.96 0.05 -5.08
CA GLU A 199 -13.05 -0.21 -6.53
C GLU A 199 -11.96 -1.15 -7.08
N PHE A 200 -11.01 -1.57 -6.25
CA PHE A 200 -9.91 -2.48 -6.61
C PHE A 200 -10.39 -3.79 -7.25
N ASN A 201 -11.49 -4.33 -6.73
CA ASN A 201 -12.05 -5.59 -7.23
C ASN A 201 -12.72 -5.46 -8.61
N GLU A 202 -13.23 -4.27 -8.93
CA GLU A 202 -13.90 -3.97 -10.19
C GLU A 202 -12.89 -3.65 -11.30
N LYS A 203 -11.73 -3.10 -10.93
CA LYS A 203 -10.64 -2.68 -11.83
C LYS A 203 -9.51 -3.70 -11.94
N ARG A 204 -9.80 -4.98 -11.74
CA ARG A 204 -8.79 -6.04 -11.91
C ARG A 204 -8.46 -6.24 -13.37
N LEU A 205 -7.18 -6.53 -13.61
CA LEU A 205 -6.68 -7.02 -14.89
C LEU A 205 -7.11 -8.48 -15.11
N GLY A 206 -7.16 -8.91 -16.37
CA GLY A 206 -7.51 -10.26 -16.77
C GLY A 206 -8.98 -10.43 -17.21
N ALA A 207 -9.27 -11.59 -17.81
CA ALA A 207 -10.54 -11.89 -18.44
C ALA A 207 -11.73 -11.87 -17.46
N SER A 208 -12.81 -11.23 -17.90
CA SER A 208 -14.07 -11.10 -17.14
C SER A 208 -14.79 -12.43 -16.86
N GLY A 209 -14.39 -13.53 -17.50
CA GLY A 209 -15.04 -14.84 -17.41
C GLY A 209 -14.92 -15.59 -16.07
N TYR A 210 -14.05 -15.11 -15.18
CA TYR A 210 -13.85 -15.74 -13.88
C TYR A 210 -14.52 -14.93 -12.75
N ALA A 211 -15.81 -14.65 -12.90
CA ALA A 211 -16.58 -14.02 -11.83
C ALA A 211 -16.66 -14.98 -10.63
N ALA A 212 -15.90 -14.69 -9.58
CA ALA A 212 -16.09 -15.41 -8.33
C ALA A 212 -17.49 -15.14 -7.80
N ARG A 213 -18.25 -16.16 -7.44
CA ARG A 213 -19.35 -15.97 -6.49
C ARG A 213 -18.73 -15.28 -5.27
N ALA A 214 -19.17 -14.04 -5.01
CA ALA A 214 -18.62 -13.29 -3.89
C ALA A 214 -18.75 -14.15 -2.62
N PRO A 215 -17.66 -14.57 -1.98
CA PRO A 215 -17.79 -15.30 -0.73
C PRO A 215 -18.56 -14.42 0.25
N LYS A 216 -19.44 -15.00 1.05
CA LYS A 216 -20.22 -14.33 2.11
C LYS A 216 -19.32 -13.82 3.28
N LEU A 217 -18.03 -13.55 3.01
CA LEU A 217 -17.11 -13.04 4.01
C LEU A 217 -17.30 -11.52 4.17
N PRO A 218 -17.34 -11.02 5.39
CA PRO A 218 -17.46 -9.59 5.65
C PRO A 218 -16.35 -8.82 4.94
N VAL A 219 -16.71 -7.74 4.27
CA VAL A 219 -15.77 -6.82 3.63
C VAL A 219 -15.44 -5.70 4.62
N MET A 220 -14.17 -5.39 4.78
CA MET A 220 -13.73 -4.35 5.72
C MET A 220 -13.79 -2.98 5.06
N PRO A 221 -14.26 -1.93 5.75
CA PRO A 221 -14.17 -0.55 5.26
C PRO A 221 -12.72 -0.12 5.06
N ALA A 222 -12.44 0.68 4.01
CA ALA A 222 -11.09 1.19 3.73
C ALA A 222 -10.58 2.12 4.85
N GLU A 223 -11.49 2.84 5.50
CA GLU A 223 -11.22 3.75 6.61
C GLU A 223 -10.52 3.02 7.78
N LYS A 224 -10.97 1.81 8.11
CA LYS A 224 -10.34 0.97 9.15
C LYS A 224 -8.89 0.61 8.80
N VAL A 225 -8.58 0.45 7.51
CA VAL A 225 -7.20 0.19 7.08
C VAL A 225 -6.36 1.45 7.23
N GLY A 226 -6.89 2.62 6.83
CA GLY A 226 -6.22 3.92 7.01
C GLY A 226 -5.91 4.21 8.48
N GLU A 227 -6.88 4.05 9.38
CA GLU A 227 -6.71 4.22 10.84
C GLU A 227 -5.65 3.25 11.40
N ALA A 228 -5.64 2.02 10.90
CA ALA A 228 -4.65 1.04 11.31
C ALA A 228 -3.24 1.38 10.83
N MET A 229 -3.07 2.06 9.69
CA MET A 229 -1.77 2.57 9.23
C MET A 229 -1.23 3.64 10.17
N VAL A 230 -2.06 4.62 10.55
CA VAL A 230 -1.68 5.63 11.56
C VAL A 230 -1.26 4.96 12.87
N LYS A 231 -2.05 4.00 13.36
CA LYS A 231 -1.71 3.23 14.57
C LYS A 231 -0.42 2.43 14.41
N ALA A 232 -0.16 1.85 13.22
CA ALA A 232 1.05 1.09 12.95
C ALA A 232 2.30 1.97 13.03
N VAL A 233 2.24 3.19 12.49
CA VAL A 233 3.31 4.18 12.58
C VAL A 233 3.56 4.56 14.05
N ASN A 234 2.52 4.99 14.78
CA ASN A 234 2.64 5.44 16.16
C ASN A 234 3.18 4.35 17.10
N LYS A 235 2.86 3.07 16.82
CA LYS A 235 3.29 1.93 17.62
C LYS A 235 4.50 1.19 17.05
N ARG A 236 5.09 1.67 15.95
CA ARG A 236 6.21 1.03 15.24
C ARG A 236 5.98 -0.47 14.99
N GLN A 237 4.76 -0.82 14.56
CA GLN A 237 4.35 -2.21 14.37
C GLN A 237 5.07 -2.83 13.17
N LYS A 238 5.63 -4.04 13.33
CA LYS A 238 6.36 -4.75 12.27
C LYS A 238 5.43 -5.50 11.30
N THR A 239 4.30 -6.02 11.79
CA THR A 239 3.33 -6.77 10.97
C THR A 239 1.92 -6.45 11.45
N VAL A 240 1.04 -6.11 10.51
CA VAL A 240 -0.36 -5.79 10.79
C VAL A 240 -1.29 -6.71 10.01
N ILE A 241 -2.15 -7.43 10.72
CA ILE A 241 -3.25 -8.22 10.17
C ILE A 241 -4.48 -7.80 10.96
N LEU A 242 -5.43 -7.15 10.29
CA LEU A 242 -6.54 -6.46 10.96
C LEU A 242 -7.62 -7.38 11.51
N ARG A 243 -7.91 -8.48 10.82
CA ARG A 243 -8.95 -9.42 11.24
C ARG A 243 -8.35 -10.67 11.83
N PHE A 244 -8.90 -11.13 12.93
CA PHE A 244 -8.50 -12.39 13.54
C PHE A 244 -8.69 -13.59 12.60
N PHE A 245 -9.78 -13.60 11.85
CA PHE A 245 -10.05 -14.62 10.84
C PHE A 245 -8.96 -14.69 9.75
N ASP A 246 -8.41 -13.55 9.32
CA ASP A 246 -7.31 -13.52 8.35
C ASP A 246 -6.04 -14.19 8.90
N ARG A 247 -5.77 -14.05 10.20
CA ARG A 247 -4.65 -14.77 10.85
C ARG A 247 -4.88 -16.27 10.86
N LEU A 248 -6.09 -16.70 11.20
CA LEU A 248 -6.42 -18.12 11.21
C LEU A 248 -6.32 -18.76 9.82
N ILE A 249 -6.79 -18.08 8.77
CA ILE A 249 -6.74 -18.62 7.42
C ILE A 249 -5.30 -18.69 6.89
N ILE A 250 -4.45 -17.71 7.19
CA ILE A 250 -3.02 -17.76 6.87
C ILE A 250 -2.37 -18.96 7.54
N TRP A 251 -2.62 -19.16 8.82
CA TRP A 251 -2.07 -20.28 9.58
C TRP A 251 -2.59 -21.65 9.05
N ALA A 252 -3.88 -21.74 8.79
CA ALA A 252 -4.46 -22.94 8.18
C ALA A 252 -3.87 -23.26 6.79
N ASN A 253 -3.62 -22.21 5.97
CA ASN A 253 -2.98 -22.39 4.67
C ASN A 253 -1.55 -22.89 4.78
N ALA A 254 -0.81 -22.47 5.80
CA ALA A 254 0.56 -22.97 6.03
C ALA A 254 0.59 -24.48 6.34
N LEU A 255 -0.44 -24.99 7.02
CA LEU A 255 -0.53 -26.40 7.40
C LEU A 255 -1.17 -27.28 6.30
N VAL A 256 -2.22 -26.80 5.65
CA VAL A 256 -3.04 -27.58 4.71
C VAL A 256 -3.33 -26.81 3.41
N PRO A 257 -2.30 -26.38 2.66
CA PRO A 257 -2.44 -25.47 1.51
C PRO A 257 -3.36 -26.04 0.42
N ASN A 258 -3.27 -27.35 0.15
CA ASN A 258 -4.08 -28.02 -0.88
C ASN A 258 -5.56 -28.03 -0.54
N ILE A 259 -5.94 -28.18 0.74
CA ILE A 259 -7.34 -28.14 1.17
C ILE A 259 -7.89 -26.73 1.01
N ILE A 260 -7.15 -25.73 1.46
CA ILE A 260 -7.54 -24.32 1.32
C ILE A 260 -7.64 -23.95 -0.16
N GLY A 261 -6.65 -24.29 -0.98
CA GLY A 261 -6.63 -24.03 -2.43
C GLY A 261 -7.81 -24.69 -3.16
N ARG A 262 -8.13 -25.96 -2.84
CA ARG A 262 -9.30 -26.64 -3.43
C ARG A 262 -10.63 -25.99 -3.02
N ARG A 263 -10.75 -25.49 -1.79
CA ARG A 263 -11.92 -24.70 -1.36
C ARG A 263 -12.03 -23.37 -2.09
N ALA A 264 -10.89 -22.66 -2.24
CA ALA A 264 -10.83 -21.43 -3.01
C ALA A 264 -11.20 -21.66 -4.48
N LEU A 265 -10.73 -22.76 -5.09
CA LEU A 265 -11.05 -23.15 -6.47
C LEU A 265 -12.56 -23.31 -6.69
N LYS A 266 -13.29 -23.92 -5.74
CA LYS A 266 -14.74 -24.12 -5.83
C LYS A 266 -15.54 -22.82 -5.93
N GLN A 267 -14.99 -21.69 -5.48
CA GLN A 267 -15.63 -20.37 -5.58
C GLN A 267 -15.67 -19.84 -7.01
N TYR A 268 -14.80 -20.35 -7.90
CA TYR A 268 -14.65 -19.92 -9.28
C TYR A 268 -15.24 -20.90 -10.31
N ARG A 269 -15.74 -22.04 -9.86
CA ARG A 269 -16.47 -22.96 -10.75
C ARG A 269 -17.89 -22.41 -10.94
N VAL A 270 -18.16 -22.01 -12.18
CA VAL A 270 -19.50 -21.72 -12.70
C VAL A 270 -20.24 -23.04 -12.90
#